data_226d536beeb6d4f27e427a8bf064574b
#
_entry.id   226d536beeb6d4f27e427a8bf064574b
#
_cell.length_a   1.000
_cell.length_b   1.000
_cell.length_c   1.000
_cell.angle_alpha   90.00
_cell.angle_beta   90.00
_cell.angle_gamma   90.00
#
_symmetry.space_group_name_H-M   'P 1'
#
loop_
_entity.id
_entity.type
_entity.pdbx_description
1 polymer ?
#
loop_
_entity_poly.entity_id
_entity_poly.type
_entity_poly.pdbx_seq_one_letter_code
_entity_poly.pdbx_strand_id
1 'polypeptide(L)'
;NEELLQKMVNDKVAQATASTAEEVMGQLFGEDMGVLSAALETLEMEDTDEEYDLEFNLELEQNLYVTLEETMARLEALPEPEPLPYKKNDDKWERFGILLSGIVSNLNSHDLSGMDVEEHIPVMEQKIVSLVRRSWGIDGRSDLLDMIRYLAQEGYILRYQLYSEASSPEELMDETMDEDDRESTSRAWRFAQQYKSQYSPGFMAGWDIGRAAMLTRWGCYLGWITESEARGILWDLSQKVVEELHSWREFAQSYLFGGLMWKLLCGDNSAASYLGYIADAATDLL
;
A
#
# COMPACT_ATOMS: atom_id res chain seq x y z
N ASN A 1 41.21 28.73 -5.17
CA ASN A 1 40.20 29.63 -4.56
C ASN A 1 38.84 29.61 -5.26
N GLU A 2 38.82 29.36 -6.56
CA GLU A 2 37.56 29.29 -7.34
C GLU A 2 36.77 28.02 -7.05
N GLU A 3 37.42 26.85 -6.95
CA GLU A 3 36.78 25.57 -6.62
C GLU A 3 36.17 25.57 -5.21
N LEU A 4 36.83 26.25 -4.25
CA LEU A 4 36.29 26.35 -2.89
C LEU A 4 35.04 27.24 -2.83
N LEU A 5 35.04 28.32 -3.62
CA LEU A 5 33.89 29.22 -3.76
C LEU A 5 32.72 28.53 -4.46
N GLN A 6 32.99 27.76 -5.50
CA GLN A 6 31.98 26.99 -6.22
C GLN A 6 31.35 25.91 -5.33
N LYS A 7 32.18 25.23 -4.52
CA LYS A 7 31.70 24.24 -3.55
C LYS A 7 30.83 24.90 -2.48
N MET A 8 31.24 26.04 -1.92
CA MET A 8 30.44 26.79 -0.94
C MET A 8 29.12 27.31 -1.51
N VAL A 9 29.08 27.70 -2.78
CA VAL A 9 27.86 28.15 -3.46
C VAL A 9 26.94 26.93 -3.70
N ASN A 10 27.49 25.80 -4.15
CA ASN A 10 26.72 24.61 -4.37
C ASN A 10 26.15 24.03 -3.06
N ASP A 11 26.94 24.03 -1.97
CA ASP A 11 26.51 23.62 -0.65
C ASP A 11 25.40 24.52 -0.07
N LYS A 12 25.52 25.85 -0.29
CA LYS A 12 24.47 26.81 0.11
C LYS A 12 23.20 26.70 -0.74
N VAL A 13 23.32 26.44 -2.04
CA VAL A 13 22.18 26.24 -2.93
C VAL A 13 21.48 24.93 -2.58
N ALA A 14 22.23 23.85 -2.32
CA ALA A 14 21.68 22.58 -1.88
C ALA A 14 20.97 22.72 -0.52
N GLN A 15 21.58 23.45 0.42
CA GLN A 15 21.00 23.72 1.74
C GLN A 15 19.76 24.63 1.68
N ALA A 16 19.77 25.66 0.82
CA ALA A 16 18.63 26.54 0.59
C ALA A 16 17.49 25.79 -0.13
N THR A 17 17.82 24.89 -1.05
CA THR A 17 16.81 24.07 -1.77
C THR A 17 16.20 23.02 -0.85
N ALA A 18 16.99 22.39 0.01
CA ALA A 18 16.49 21.45 1.03
C ALA A 18 15.63 22.18 2.07
N SER A 19 16.10 23.31 2.62
CA SER A 19 15.34 24.12 3.59
C SER A 19 14.05 24.69 2.98
N THR A 20 14.08 25.13 1.72
CA THR A 20 12.88 25.63 1.02
C THR A 20 11.89 24.52 0.69
N ALA A 21 12.38 23.32 0.36
CA ALA A 21 11.54 22.17 0.14
C ALA A 21 10.88 21.70 1.44
N GLU A 22 11.63 21.67 2.55
CA GLU A 22 11.12 21.28 3.87
C GLU A 22 10.15 22.34 4.43
N GLU A 23 10.41 23.63 4.23
CA GLU A 23 9.55 24.74 4.64
C GLU A 23 8.27 24.82 3.79
N VAL A 24 8.36 24.60 2.48
CA VAL A 24 7.22 24.54 1.56
C VAL A 24 6.39 23.27 1.81
N MET A 25 7.03 22.14 2.10
CA MET A 25 6.37 20.91 2.47
C MET A 25 5.65 21.08 3.83
N GLY A 26 6.28 21.69 4.83
CA GLY A 26 5.65 21.96 6.12
C GLY A 26 4.49 22.95 6.06
N GLN A 27 4.54 23.95 5.17
CA GLN A 27 3.46 24.92 4.96
C GLN A 27 2.29 24.34 4.15
N LEU A 28 2.55 23.39 3.25
CA LEU A 28 1.53 22.79 2.41
C LEU A 28 0.79 21.64 3.10
N PHE A 29 1.41 20.97 4.05
CA PHE A 29 0.88 19.72 4.60
C PHE A 29 0.57 19.75 6.10
N GLY A 30 0.90 20.82 6.82
CA GLY A 30 0.62 20.96 8.26
C GLY A 30 1.25 19.86 9.13
N GLU A 31 0.78 19.75 10.37
CA GLU A 31 1.26 18.76 11.35
C GLU A 31 0.88 17.30 11.03
N ASP A 32 -0.01 17.06 10.05
CA ASP A 32 -0.44 15.74 9.60
C ASP A 32 0.58 15.03 8.69
N MET A 33 1.71 15.65 8.40
CA MET A 33 2.84 15.04 7.69
C MET A 33 3.42 13.80 8.38
N GLY A 34 3.13 13.58 9.66
CA GLY A 34 3.65 12.43 10.38
C GLY A 34 3.25 11.08 9.79
N VAL A 35 2.06 10.96 9.23
CA VAL A 35 1.57 9.70 8.65
C VAL A 35 2.15 9.46 7.26
N LEU A 36 2.24 10.51 6.44
CA LEU A 36 2.87 10.42 5.12
C LEU A 36 4.39 10.27 5.24
N SER A 37 5.02 10.97 6.20
CA SER A 37 6.44 10.81 6.53
C SER A 37 6.71 9.41 7.05
N ALA A 38 5.90 8.86 7.95
CA ALA A 38 6.06 7.49 8.42
C ALA A 38 5.85 6.45 7.29
N ALA A 39 4.90 6.68 6.39
CA ALA A 39 4.70 5.83 5.22
C ALA A 39 5.83 6.00 4.17
N LEU A 40 6.43 7.20 4.07
CA LEU A 40 7.59 7.48 3.21
C LEU A 40 8.91 7.10 3.89
N GLU A 41 9.06 7.30 5.19
CA GLU A 41 10.22 6.85 5.97
C GLU A 41 10.34 5.33 5.98
N THR A 42 9.23 4.60 5.92
CA THR A 42 9.25 3.14 5.72
C THR A 42 9.70 2.74 4.30
N LEU A 43 9.74 3.70 3.36
CA LEU A 43 10.23 3.53 1.99
C LEU A 43 11.62 4.17 1.78
N GLU A 44 12.03 5.11 2.62
CA GLU A 44 13.32 5.84 2.54
C GLU A 44 14.41 5.28 3.47
N MET A 45 14.15 4.24 4.27
CA MET A 45 15.16 3.65 5.18
C MET A 45 16.18 2.75 4.46
N GLU A 46 16.51 3.02 3.20
CA GLU A 46 17.66 2.36 2.56
C GLU A 46 19.01 3.09 2.76
N ASP A 47 19.08 4.26 3.42
CA ASP A 47 20.36 4.99 3.54
C ASP A 47 20.48 5.90 4.77
N THR A 48 20.23 5.41 5.98
CA THR A 48 20.81 6.02 7.18
C THR A 48 21.36 4.94 8.08
N ASP A 49 22.70 4.83 8.10
CA ASP A 49 23.51 4.15 9.10
C ASP A 49 23.25 4.73 10.51
N GLU A 50 22.08 4.51 11.07
CA GLU A 50 21.87 4.58 12.52
C GLU A 50 21.22 3.27 12.98
N GLU A 51 22.07 2.48 13.57
CA GLU A 51 21.88 1.26 14.31
C GLU A 51 20.66 1.30 15.25
N TYR A 52 19.47 1.05 14.75
CA TYR A 52 18.39 0.47 15.54
C TYR A 52 18.24 -0.99 15.11
N ASP A 53 19.23 -1.78 15.49
CA ASP A 53 19.25 -3.22 15.40
C ASP A 53 18.22 -3.81 16.39
N LEU A 54 16.94 -3.59 16.16
CA LEU A 54 15.92 -4.50 16.62
C LEU A 54 15.86 -5.63 15.58
N GLU A 55 16.72 -6.62 15.77
CA GLU A 55 16.66 -7.87 15.03
C GLU A 55 15.20 -8.30 14.93
N PHE A 56 14.69 -8.42 13.71
CA PHE A 56 13.37 -8.99 13.46
C PHE A 56 13.41 -10.45 13.90
N ASN A 57 12.93 -10.71 15.09
CA ASN A 57 13.01 -12.03 15.72
C ASN A 57 11.61 -12.66 15.83
N LEU A 58 11.57 -13.93 16.24
CA LEU A 58 10.33 -14.68 16.40
C LEU A 58 9.35 -14.04 17.43
N GLU A 59 9.86 -13.32 18.42
CA GLU A 59 9.02 -12.63 19.40
C GLU A 59 8.29 -11.43 18.74
N LEU A 60 9.01 -10.65 17.94
CA LEU A 60 8.40 -9.56 17.15
C LEU A 60 7.36 -10.11 16.17
N GLU A 61 7.66 -11.20 15.48
CA GLU A 61 6.73 -11.86 14.56
C GLU A 61 5.44 -12.32 15.28
N GLN A 62 5.55 -12.92 16.46
CA GLN A 62 4.39 -13.31 17.26
C GLN A 62 3.57 -12.11 17.72
N ASN A 63 4.22 -11.01 18.09
CA ASN A 63 3.55 -9.77 18.46
C ASN A 63 2.80 -9.16 17.28
N LEU A 64 3.32 -9.29 16.05
CA LEU A 64 2.62 -8.83 14.84
C LEU A 64 1.36 -9.63 14.57
N TYR A 65 1.37 -10.94 14.84
CA TYR A 65 0.15 -11.76 14.71
C TYR A 65 -0.91 -11.34 15.74
N VAL A 66 -0.51 -11.09 16.98
CA VAL A 66 -1.41 -10.54 18.01
C VAL A 66 -1.98 -9.19 17.58
N THR A 67 -1.12 -8.30 17.09
CA THR A 67 -1.57 -6.98 16.59
C THR A 67 -2.55 -7.12 15.41
N LEU A 68 -2.32 -8.03 14.49
CA LEU A 68 -3.26 -8.32 13.40
C LEU A 68 -4.62 -8.77 13.93
N GLU A 69 -4.63 -9.74 14.85
CA GLU A 69 -5.87 -10.30 15.42
C GLU A 69 -6.65 -9.25 16.22
N GLU A 70 -5.95 -8.42 17.01
CA GLU A 70 -6.56 -7.31 17.74
C GLU A 70 -7.16 -6.25 16.81
N THR A 71 -6.45 -5.88 15.74
CA THR A 71 -6.95 -4.91 14.76
C THR A 71 -8.12 -5.46 13.96
N MET A 72 -8.09 -6.73 13.57
CA MET A 72 -9.23 -7.39 12.93
C MET A 72 -10.46 -7.47 13.85
N ALA A 73 -10.25 -7.80 15.13
CA ALA A 73 -11.33 -7.82 16.12
C ALA A 73 -11.91 -6.43 16.37
N ARG A 74 -11.07 -5.39 16.34
CA ARG A 74 -11.53 -4.00 16.42
C ARG A 74 -12.45 -3.64 15.26
N LEU A 75 -12.10 -4.01 14.03
CA LEU A 75 -12.96 -3.79 12.86
C LEU A 75 -14.24 -4.61 12.92
N GLU A 76 -14.19 -5.85 13.44
CA GLU A 76 -15.36 -6.70 13.64
C GLU A 76 -16.36 -6.10 14.64
N ALA A 77 -15.87 -5.36 15.63
CA ALA A 77 -16.69 -4.71 16.65
C ALA A 77 -17.38 -3.41 16.16
N LEU A 78 -17.01 -2.88 14.99
CA LEU A 78 -17.68 -1.72 14.41
C LEU A 78 -19.11 -2.06 14.00
N PRO A 79 -20.03 -1.07 13.97
CA PRO A 79 -21.35 -1.26 13.39
C PRO A 79 -21.27 -1.87 11.99
N GLU A 80 -22.20 -2.76 11.64
CA GLU A 80 -22.20 -3.33 10.31
C GLU A 80 -22.46 -2.24 9.27
N PRO A 81 -21.55 -2.07 8.28
CA PRO A 81 -21.73 -1.06 7.25
C PRO A 81 -22.89 -1.43 6.35
N GLU A 82 -23.46 -0.43 5.66
CA GLU A 82 -24.50 -0.69 4.69
C GLU A 82 -24.04 -1.72 3.64
N PRO A 83 -24.90 -2.66 3.23
CA PRO A 83 -24.56 -3.65 2.23
C PRO A 83 -24.13 -2.98 0.93
N LEU A 84 -23.09 -3.54 0.29
CA LEU A 84 -22.67 -3.10 -1.03
C LEU A 84 -23.83 -3.13 -2.02
N PRO A 85 -24.01 -2.11 -2.86
CA PRO A 85 -25.10 -2.06 -3.82
C PRO A 85 -24.83 -3.01 -5.00
N TYR A 86 -25.27 -4.24 -4.89
CA TYR A 86 -25.13 -5.27 -5.96
C TYR A 86 -25.97 -5.00 -7.22
N LYS A 87 -26.75 -3.95 -7.26
CA LYS A 87 -27.57 -3.65 -8.44
C LYS A 87 -26.78 -2.78 -9.41
N LYS A 88 -26.72 -3.20 -10.67
CA LYS A 88 -26.20 -2.46 -11.81
C LYS A 88 -26.89 -1.09 -11.95
N ASN A 89 -26.35 -0.11 -11.24
CA ASN A 89 -26.68 1.28 -11.42
C ASN A 89 -25.33 1.98 -11.64
N ASP A 90 -25.15 2.57 -12.80
CA ASP A 90 -23.85 3.06 -13.27
C ASP A 90 -23.16 3.99 -12.24
N ASP A 91 -23.91 4.93 -11.66
CA ASP A 91 -23.35 5.85 -10.66
C ASP A 91 -22.87 5.13 -9.37
N LYS A 92 -23.57 4.09 -8.96
CA LYS A 92 -23.20 3.34 -7.75
C LYS A 92 -21.96 2.48 -7.98
N TRP A 93 -21.80 1.91 -9.17
CA TRP A 93 -20.64 1.11 -9.51
C TRP A 93 -19.37 1.94 -9.63
N GLU A 94 -19.48 3.13 -10.22
CA GLU A 94 -18.35 4.07 -10.28
C GLU A 94 -17.90 4.47 -8.86
N ARG A 95 -18.85 4.85 -8.02
CA ARG A 95 -18.59 5.16 -6.62
C ARG A 95 -17.97 3.99 -5.88
N PHE A 96 -18.47 2.77 -6.09
CA PHE A 96 -17.92 1.56 -5.52
C PHE A 96 -16.47 1.33 -5.95
N GLY A 97 -16.17 1.44 -7.26
CA GLY A 97 -14.81 1.32 -7.80
C GLY A 97 -13.84 2.34 -7.22
N ILE A 98 -14.28 3.60 -7.05
CA ILE A 98 -13.48 4.65 -6.38
C ILE A 98 -13.20 4.27 -4.93
N LEU A 99 -14.20 3.80 -4.19
CA LEU A 99 -14.08 3.44 -2.78
C LEU A 99 -13.19 2.22 -2.53
N LEU A 100 -12.93 1.37 -3.52
CA LEU A 100 -11.92 0.31 -3.41
C LEU A 100 -10.52 0.87 -3.11
N SER A 101 -10.22 2.09 -3.54
CA SER A 101 -8.97 2.78 -3.19
C SER A 101 -9.00 3.48 -1.83
N GLY A 102 -10.08 3.34 -1.06
CA GLY A 102 -10.39 4.16 0.10
C GLY A 102 -9.31 4.17 1.17
N ILE A 103 -8.77 3.02 1.57
CA ILE A 103 -7.71 2.94 2.58
C ILE A 103 -6.47 3.71 2.14
N VAL A 104 -5.96 3.46 0.93
CA VAL A 104 -4.78 4.18 0.43
C VAL A 104 -5.08 5.66 0.23
N SER A 105 -6.30 6.00 -0.20
CA SER A 105 -6.72 7.40 -0.33
C SER A 105 -6.74 8.11 1.02
N ASN A 106 -7.28 7.48 2.07
CA ASN A 106 -7.28 8.03 3.43
C ASN A 106 -5.85 8.25 3.93
N LEU A 107 -4.98 7.25 3.79
CA LEU A 107 -3.57 7.35 4.18
C LEU A 107 -2.80 8.46 3.46
N ASN A 108 -3.22 8.86 2.27
CA ASN A 108 -2.61 9.93 1.47
C ASN A 108 -3.42 11.24 1.48
N SER A 109 -4.48 11.31 2.25
CA SER A 109 -5.42 12.46 2.29
C SER A 109 -6.02 12.81 0.93
N HIS A 110 -6.24 11.80 0.08
CA HIS A 110 -6.83 11.99 -1.25
C HIS A 110 -8.35 12.10 -1.20
N ASP A 111 -8.90 12.90 -2.11
CA ASP A 111 -10.35 12.99 -2.30
C ASP A 111 -10.95 11.66 -2.78
N LEU A 112 -12.08 11.32 -2.23
CA LEU A 112 -12.88 10.14 -2.59
C LEU A 112 -14.20 10.50 -3.28
N SER A 113 -14.47 11.78 -3.54
CA SER A 113 -15.72 12.23 -4.14
C SER A 113 -15.83 11.90 -5.63
N GLY A 114 -14.70 11.71 -6.33
CA GLY A 114 -14.62 11.46 -7.75
C GLY A 114 -13.37 10.69 -8.19
N MET A 115 -13.11 10.69 -9.49
CA MET A 115 -11.95 10.01 -10.07
C MET A 115 -10.64 10.71 -9.70
N ASP A 116 -10.65 12.04 -9.69
CA ASP A 116 -9.47 12.81 -9.31
C ASP A 116 -9.13 12.63 -7.83
N VAL A 117 -7.85 12.51 -7.56
CA VAL A 117 -7.33 12.30 -6.20
C VAL A 117 -7.01 13.61 -5.50
N GLU A 118 -6.73 14.67 -6.27
CA GLU A 118 -6.31 15.99 -5.82
C GLU A 118 -6.72 17.04 -6.85
N GLU A 119 -6.55 18.31 -6.53
CA GLU A 119 -6.67 19.39 -7.51
C GLU A 119 -5.55 19.29 -8.57
N HIS A 120 -5.88 19.56 -9.83
CA HIS A 120 -4.93 19.59 -10.94
C HIS A 120 -4.06 20.86 -10.91
N ILE A 121 -3.09 20.87 -10.01
CA ILE A 121 -2.06 21.91 -9.93
C ILE A 121 -0.66 21.28 -10.06
N PRO A 122 0.31 21.97 -10.66
CA PRO A 122 1.61 21.38 -10.99
C PRO A 122 2.34 20.75 -9.79
N VAL A 123 2.20 21.32 -8.60
CA VAL A 123 2.84 20.82 -7.37
C VAL A 123 2.25 19.46 -6.97
N MET A 124 0.92 19.31 -7.04
CA MET A 124 0.26 18.05 -6.69
C MET A 124 0.50 16.98 -7.75
N GLU A 125 0.47 17.33 -9.03
CA GLU A 125 0.84 16.39 -10.10
C GLU A 125 2.26 15.88 -9.93
N GLN A 126 3.22 16.77 -9.63
CA GLN A 126 4.61 16.39 -9.37
C GLN A 126 4.76 15.47 -8.16
N LYS A 127 4.02 15.75 -7.08
CA LYS A 127 3.96 14.91 -5.88
C LYS A 127 3.48 13.49 -6.22
N ILE A 128 2.36 13.39 -6.95
CA ILE A 128 1.78 12.07 -7.32
C ILE A 128 2.72 11.31 -8.26
N VAL A 129 3.34 11.96 -9.26
CA VAL A 129 4.36 11.32 -10.12
C VAL A 129 5.50 10.77 -9.27
N SER A 130 6.01 11.56 -8.34
CA SER A 130 7.12 11.16 -7.47
C SER A 130 6.74 9.98 -6.58
N LEU A 131 5.54 10.02 -5.99
CA LEU A 131 4.99 8.94 -5.17
C LEU A 131 4.89 7.62 -5.96
N VAL A 132 4.26 7.66 -7.13
CA VAL A 132 4.05 6.46 -7.96
C VAL A 132 5.38 5.90 -8.46
N ARG A 133 6.33 6.77 -8.84
CA ARG A 133 7.67 6.35 -9.27
C ARG A 133 8.46 5.69 -8.14
N ARG A 134 8.52 6.32 -6.96
CA ARG A 134 9.30 5.82 -5.82
C ARG A 134 8.71 4.53 -5.25
N SER A 135 7.39 4.51 -5.01
CA SER A 135 6.73 3.40 -4.32
C SER A 135 6.46 2.19 -5.23
N TRP A 136 6.39 2.39 -6.55
CA TRP A 136 5.96 1.35 -7.49
C TRP A 136 6.92 1.13 -8.67
N GLY A 137 7.91 2.00 -8.85
CA GLY A 137 8.80 1.95 -10.01
C GLY A 137 8.07 2.20 -11.34
N ILE A 138 6.95 2.92 -11.31
CA ILE A 138 6.11 3.18 -12.47
C ILE A 138 6.44 4.54 -13.06
N ASP A 139 6.92 4.58 -14.29
CA ASP A 139 7.30 5.80 -14.99
C ASP A 139 6.26 6.29 -16.01
N GLY A 140 5.24 5.51 -16.29
CA GLY A 140 4.20 5.89 -17.24
C GLY A 140 3.14 4.82 -17.48
N ARG A 141 2.39 5.01 -18.55
CA ARG A 141 1.22 4.20 -18.91
C ARG A 141 1.49 2.69 -18.96
N SER A 142 2.57 2.27 -19.63
CA SER A 142 2.85 0.84 -19.83
C SER A 142 3.05 0.13 -18.51
N ASP A 143 3.94 0.67 -17.67
CA ASP A 143 4.27 0.11 -16.37
C ASP A 143 3.04 0.10 -15.45
N LEU A 144 2.23 1.17 -15.51
CA LEU A 144 0.98 1.28 -14.77
C LEU A 144 0.01 0.14 -15.12
N LEU A 145 -0.26 -0.06 -16.41
CA LEU A 145 -1.21 -1.08 -16.85
C LEU A 145 -0.70 -2.50 -16.57
N ASP A 146 0.61 -2.73 -16.69
CA ASP A 146 1.23 -4.01 -16.36
C ASP A 146 1.13 -4.30 -14.86
N MET A 147 1.37 -3.30 -14.01
CA MET A 147 1.24 -3.44 -12.55
C MET A 147 -0.22 -3.68 -12.13
N ILE A 148 -1.16 -2.92 -12.68
CA ILE A 148 -2.59 -3.14 -12.40
C ILE A 148 -3.01 -4.56 -12.80
N ARG A 149 -2.56 -5.03 -13.97
CA ARG A 149 -2.83 -6.40 -14.44
C ARG A 149 -2.24 -7.44 -13.50
N TYR A 150 -0.97 -7.25 -13.10
CA TYR A 150 -0.29 -8.13 -12.14
C TYR A 150 -1.08 -8.24 -10.84
N LEU A 151 -1.45 -7.10 -10.22
CA LEU A 151 -2.21 -7.09 -8.98
C LEU A 151 -3.59 -7.74 -9.13
N ALA A 152 -4.23 -7.56 -10.28
CA ALA A 152 -5.55 -8.11 -10.54
C ALA A 152 -5.56 -9.62 -10.85
N GLN A 153 -4.46 -10.21 -11.30
CA GLN A 153 -4.41 -11.58 -11.79
C GLN A 153 -3.52 -12.51 -10.98
N GLU A 154 -2.46 -11.97 -10.40
CA GLU A 154 -1.43 -12.72 -9.68
C GLU A 154 -1.34 -12.21 -8.24
N GLY A 155 -0.68 -11.09 -8.04
CA GLY A 155 -0.59 -10.38 -6.77
C GLY A 155 -0.24 -11.25 -5.57
N TYR A 156 -0.78 -10.86 -4.44
CA TYR A 156 -0.64 -11.59 -3.17
C TYR A 156 -1.60 -12.77 -3.05
N ILE A 157 -2.67 -12.80 -3.83
CA ILE A 157 -3.56 -13.96 -3.91
C ILE A 157 -2.74 -15.19 -4.31
N LEU A 158 -2.01 -15.12 -5.42
CA LEU A 158 -1.17 -16.22 -5.90
C LEU A 158 0.00 -16.47 -4.95
N ARG A 159 0.64 -15.42 -4.46
CA ARG A 159 1.76 -15.55 -3.52
C ARG A 159 1.34 -16.27 -2.24
N TYR A 160 0.27 -15.86 -1.61
CA TYR A 160 -0.24 -16.50 -0.40
C TYR A 160 -0.66 -17.95 -0.66
N GLN A 161 -1.24 -18.24 -1.83
CA GLN A 161 -1.56 -19.61 -2.23
C GLN A 161 -0.29 -20.47 -2.26
N LEU A 162 0.76 -20.05 -2.96
CA LEU A 162 2.02 -20.78 -3.05
C LEU A 162 2.64 -21.02 -1.66
N TYR A 163 2.65 -20.00 -0.81
CA TYR A 163 3.19 -20.10 0.54
C TYR A 163 2.33 -21.01 1.45
N SER A 164 1.02 -21.05 1.22
CA SER A 164 0.10 -21.93 1.96
C SER A 164 0.23 -23.40 1.57
N GLU A 165 0.54 -23.68 0.29
CA GLU A 165 0.68 -25.02 -0.27
C GLU A 165 2.05 -25.62 0.00
N ALA A 166 3.10 -24.80 0.13
CA ALA A 166 4.46 -25.29 0.37
C ALA A 166 4.58 -26.02 1.71
N SER A 167 5.24 -27.19 1.69
CA SER A 167 5.45 -28.00 2.89
C SER A 167 6.55 -27.46 3.78
N SER A 168 7.48 -26.70 3.20
CA SER A 168 8.56 -26.02 3.90
C SER A 168 8.95 -24.73 3.17
N PRO A 169 9.60 -23.76 3.87
CA PRO A 169 10.05 -22.54 3.20
C PRO A 169 11.11 -22.78 2.12
N GLU A 170 11.89 -23.86 2.22
CA GLU A 170 12.93 -24.20 1.22
C GLU A 170 12.35 -24.49 -0.16
N GLU A 171 11.08 -24.96 -0.24
CA GLU A 171 10.39 -25.17 -1.52
C GLU A 171 10.14 -23.86 -2.28
N LEU A 172 10.18 -22.73 -1.58
CA LEU A 172 9.94 -21.39 -2.10
C LEU A 172 11.24 -20.63 -2.39
N MET A 173 12.40 -21.24 -2.06
CA MET A 173 13.72 -20.62 -2.15
C MET A 173 14.47 -21.13 -3.38
N ASP A 174 15.28 -20.27 -3.96
CA ASP A 174 16.24 -20.65 -4.98
C ASP A 174 17.70 -20.36 -4.57
N GLU A 175 18.63 -20.78 -5.39
CA GLU A 175 20.06 -20.66 -5.10
C GLU A 175 20.58 -19.22 -5.16
N THR A 176 19.80 -18.30 -5.75
CA THR A 176 20.17 -16.89 -5.93
C THR A 176 19.77 -16.02 -4.74
N MET A 177 18.89 -16.51 -3.87
CA MET A 177 18.43 -15.81 -2.70
C MET A 177 19.55 -15.67 -1.67
N ASP A 178 19.76 -14.45 -1.20
CA ASP A 178 20.62 -14.18 -0.06
C ASP A 178 19.99 -14.61 1.28
N GLU A 179 20.67 -14.36 2.41
CA GLU A 179 20.20 -14.77 3.73
C GLU A 179 18.95 -14.00 4.15
N ASP A 180 18.87 -12.70 3.83
CA ASP A 180 17.74 -11.84 4.17
C ASP A 180 16.50 -12.23 3.40
N ASP A 181 16.63 -12.53 2.11
CA ASP A 181 15.53 -13.05 1.27
C ASP A 181 15.02 -14.39 1.77
N ARG A 182 15.92 -15.29 2.21
CA ARG A 182 15.55 -16.59 2.76
C ARG A 182 14.81 -16.44 4.08
N GLU A 183 15.25 -15.54 4.93
CA GLU A 183 14.58 -15.28 6.20
C GLU A 183 13.21 -14.63 5.97
N SER A 184 13.10 -13.66 5.07
CA SER A 184 11.83 -13.02 4.67
C SER A 184 10.85 -14.04 4.12
N THR A 185 11.33 -14.96 3.27
CA THR A 185 10.54 -16.08 2.75
C THR A 185 10.05 -16.98 3.88
N SER A 186 10.92 -17.31 4.83
CA SER A 186 10.56 -18.13 6.00
C SER A 186 9.50 -17.46 6.87
N ARG A 187 9.60 -16.15 7.09
CA ARG A 187 8.58 -15.37 7.84
C ARG A 187 7.21 -15.41 7.16
N ALA A 188 7.17 -15.14 5.86
CA ALA A 188 5.92 -15.15 5.10
C ALA A 188 5.34 -16.58 4.99
N TRP A 189 6.19 -17.61 4.91
CA TRP A 189 5.72 -18.99 4.96
C TRP A 189 5.08 -19.32 6.31
N ARG A 190 5.71 -18.96 7.45
CA ARG A 190 5.11 -19.17 8.78
C ARG A 190 3.77 -18.47 8.92
N PHE A 191 3.66 -17.24 8.42
CA PHE A 191 2.40 -16.51 8.37
C PHE A 191 1.33 -17.26 7.58
N ALA A 192 1.64 -17.72 6.38
CA ALA A 192 0.72 -18.48 5.57
C ALA A 192 0.30 -19.80 6.24
N GLN A 193 1.23 -20.53 6.86
CA GLN A 193 0.92 -21.76 7.60
C GLN A 193 0.02 -21.50 8.82
N GLN A 194 0.21 -20.37 9.51
CA GLN A 194 -0.61 -19.97 10.66
C GLN A 194 -2.07 -19.76 10.26
N TYR A 195 -2.32 -19.15 9.11
CA TYR A 195 -3.64 -18.65 8.75
C TYR A 195 -4.35 -19.41 7.61
N LYS A 196 -3.70 -20.32 6.90
CA LYS A 196 -4.26 -21.03 5.75
C LYS A 196 -5.55 -21.82 6.02
N SER A 197 -5.78 -22.24 7.26
CA SER A 197 -7.01 -22.93 7.64
C SER A 197 -8.18 -21.99 7.91
N GLN A 198 -7.90 -20.72 8.16
CA GLN A 198 -8.88 -19.68 8.48
C GLN A 198 -9.20 -18.80 7.28
N TYR A 199 -8.19 -18.44 6.49
CA TYR A 199 -8.33 -17.55 5.34
C TYR A 199 -7.88 -18.25 4.05
N SER A 200 -8.75 -18.26 3.05
CA SER A 200 -8.44 -18.71 1.70
C SER A 200 -7.54 -17.72 0.96
N PRO A 201 -6.86 -18.12 -0.13
CA PRO A 201 -6.10 -17.18 -0.96
C PRO A 201 -6.90 -15.98 -1.44
N GLY A 202 -8.19 -16.17 -1.75
CA GLY A 202 -9.09 -15.08 -2.14
C GLY A 202 -9.25 -13.98 -1.09
N PHE A 203 -8.98 -14.28 0.18
CA PHE A 203 -8.98 -13.27 1.24
C PHE A 203 -7.90 -12.18 1.05
N MET A 204 -6.90 -12.39 0.19
CA MET A 204 -5.93 -11.34 -0.20
C MET A 204 -6.49 -10.30 -1.18
N ALA A 205 -7.71 -10.50 -1.69
CA ALA A 205 -8.29 -9.63 -2.74
C ALA A 205 -8.37 -8.15 -2.34
N GLY A 206 -8.68 -7.85 -1.08
CA GLY A 206 -8.75 -6.46 -0.59
C GLY A 206 -7.39 -5.74 -0.70
N TRP A 207 -6.31 -6.42 -0.38
CA TRP A 207 -4.96 -5.89 -0.50
C TRP A 207 -4.57 -5.64 -1.97
N ASP A 208 -4.77 -6.61 -2.84
CA ASP A 208 -4.40 -6.48 -4.25
C ASP A 208 -5.31 -5.51 -5.00
N ILE A 209 -6.62 -5.64 -4.85
CA ILE A 209 -7.60 -4.83 -5.56
C ILE A 209 -7.61 -3.38 -5.06
N GLY A 210 -7.47 -3.16 -3.75
CA GLY A 210 -7.39 -1.81 -3.20
C GLY A 210 -6.21 -1.01 -3.77
N ARG A 211 -5.05 -1.64 -3.89
CA ARG A 211 -3.85 -1.05 -4.50
C ARG A 211 -4.00 -0.86 -6.01
N ALA A 212 -4.58 -1.82 -6.72
CA ALA A 212 -4.87 -1.70 -8.14
C ALA A 212 -5.84 -0.56 -8.44
N ALA A 213 -6.88 -0.38 -7.62
CA ALA A 213 -7.83 0.73 -7.73
C ALA A 213 -7.13 2.08 -7.50
N MET A 214 -6.22 2.16 -6.52
CA MET A 214 -5.45 3.39 -6.30
C MET A 214 -4.54 3.73 -7.47
N LEU A 215 -3.79 2.75 -7.99
CA LEU A 215 -2.97 2.93 -9.20
C LEU A 215 -3.80 3.40 -10.39
N THR A 216 -5.01 2.86 -10.54
CA THR A 216 -5.93 3.28 -11.60
C THR A 216 -6.32 4.76 -11.47
N ARG A 217 -6.64 5.22 -10.26
CA ARG A 217 -6.98 6.62 -10.01
C ARG A 217 -5.77 7.55 -10.20
N TRP A 218 -4.59 7.18 -9.69
CA TRP A 218 -3.38 7.94 -9.94
C TRP A 218 -3.05 8.04 -11.42
N GLY A 219 -3.17 6.92 -12.15
CA GLY A 219 -2.93 6.91 -13.60
C GLY A 219 -3.92 7.79 -14.39
N CYS A 220 -5.18 7.83 -13.97
CA CYS A 220 -6.19 8.72 -14.54
C CYS A 220 -5.86 10.19 -14.24
N TYR A 221 -5.59 10.53 -12.98
CA TYR A 221 -5.22 11.86 -12.55
C TYR A 221 -3.99 12.40 -13.29
N LEU A 222 -2.98 11.57 -13.51
CA LEU A 222 -1.75 11.93 -14.25
C LEU A 222 -1.95 11.95 -15.78
N GLY A 223 -3.12 11.60 -16.27
CA GLY A 223 -3.38 11.54 -17.71
C GLY A 223 -2.66 10.37 -18.44
N TRP A 224 -2.14 9.40 -17.71
CA TRP A 224 -1.52 8.20 -18.31
C TRP A 224 -2.56 7.24 -18.90
N ILE A 225 -3.74 7.22 -18.33
CA ILE A 225 -4.92 6.55 -18.88
C ILE A 225 -6.10 7.54 -18.94
N THR A 226 -7.01 7.30 -19.83
CA THR A 226 -8.24 8.11 -19.93
C THR A 226 -9.23 7.75 -18.83
N GLU A 227 -10.15 8.66 -18.52
CA GLU A 227 -11.21 8.40 -17.55
C GLU A 227 -12.07 7.19 -17.95
N SER A 228 -12.35 7.01 -19.24
CA SER A 228 -13.09 5.86 -19.75
C SER A 228 -12.35 4.55 -19.51
N GLU A 229 -11.02 4.52 -19.69
CA GLU A 229 -10.20 3.35 -19.36
C GLU A 229 -10.18 3.09 -17.86
N ALA A 230 -10.01 4.13 -17.04
CA ALA A 230 -10.04 4.01 -15.60
C ALA A 230 -11.36 3.44 -15.08
N ARG A 231 -12.50 3.90 -15.61
CA ARG A 231 -13.83 3.35 -15.29
C ARG A 231 -13.95 1.89 -15.67
N GLY A 232 -13.44 1.49 -16.85
CA GLY A 232 -13.42 0.10 -17.29
C GLY A 232 -12.61 -0.79 -16.35
N ILE A 233 -11.41 -0.34 -15.96
CA ILE A 233 -10.53 -1.06 -15.03
C ILE A 233 -11.21 -1.17 -13.65
N LEU A 234 -11.74 -0.07 -13.10
CA LEU A 234 -12.44 -0.11 -11.81
C LEU A 234 -13.67 -1.01 -11.84
N TRP A 235 -14.37 -1.10 -12.97
CA TRP A 235 -15.44 -2.05 -13.16
C TRP A 235 -14.96 -3.49 -13.03
N ASP A 236 -13.89 -3.86 -13.75
CA ASP A 236 -13.32 -5.21 -13.70
C ASP A 236 -12.81 -5.57 -12.30
N LEU A 237 -12.15 -4.64 -11.63
CA LEU A 237 -11.70 -4.80 -10.24
C LEU A 237 -12.87 -5.00 -9.28
N SER A 238 -13.97 -4.27 -9.49
CA SER A 238 -15.19 -4.38 -8.70
C SER A 238 -15.85 -5.75 -8.84
N GLN A 239 -15.85 -6.32 -10.06
CA GLN A 239 -16.37 -7.68 -10.27
C GLN A 239 -15.54 -8.73 -9.53
N LYS A 240 -14.21 -8.61 -9.59
CA LYS A 240 -13.30 -9.55 -8.93
C LYS A 240 -13.42 -9.52 -7.41
N VAL A 241 -13.47 -8.35 -6.81
CA VAL A 241 -13.49 -8.23 -5.35
C VAL A 241 -14.77 -8.81 -4.76
N VAL A 242 -15.92 -8.65 -5.42
CA VAL A 242 -17.21 -9.18 -4.91
C VAL A 242 -17.35 -10.70 -5.08
N GLU A 243 -16.49 -11.33 -5.86
CA GLU A 243 -16.40 -12.81 -5.93
C GLU A 243 -15.74 -13.37 -4.67
N GLU A 244 -14.84 -12.63 -4.03
CA GLU A 244 -14.02 -13.09 -2.92
C GLU A 244 -14.43 -12.51 -1.56
N LEU A 245 -14.90 -11.26 -1.54
CA LEU A 245 -15.23 -10.50 -0.32
C LEU A 245 -16.67 -10.00 -0.36
N HIS A 246 -17.35 -10.00 0.80
CA HIS A 246 -18.79 -9.82 0.87
C HIS A 246 -19.23 -8.55 1.61
N SER A 247 -18.29 -7.83 2.25
CA SER A 247 -18.57 -6.58 2.97
C SER A 247 -17.37 -5.66 2.96
N TRP A 248 -17.59 -4.37 3.23
CA TRP A 248 -16.50 -3.42 3.42
C TRP A 248 -15.63 -3.74 4.64
N ARG A 249 -16.21 -4.31 5.67
CA ARG A 249 -15.47 -4.81 6.83
C ARG A 249 -14.50 -5.92 6.43
N GLU A 250 -14.98 -6.90 5.69
CA GLU A 250 -14.17 -7.99 5.17
C GLU A 250 -13.07 -7.49 4.22
N PHE A 251 -13.38 -6.48 3.40
CA PHE A 251 -12.40 -5.79 2.56
C PHE A 251 -11.30 -5.13 3.40
N ALA A 252 -11.65 -4.42 4.46
CA ALA A 252 -10.69 -3.78 5.35
C ALA A 252 -9.82 -4.80 6.10
N GLN A 253 -10.41 -5.88 6.60
CA GLN A 253 -9.69 -6.98 7.24
C GLN A 253 -8.74 -7.68 6.25
N SER A 254 -9.18 -7.91 5.02
CA SER A 254 -8.37 -8.42 3.91
C SER A 254 -7.17 -7.51 3.61
N TYR A 255 -7.40 -6.21 3.60
CA TYR A 255 -6.34 -5.23 3.37
C TYR A 255 -5.26 -5.28 4.47
N LEU A 256 -5.67 -5.35 5.74
CA LEU A 256 -4.76 -5.55 6.88
C LEU A 256 -3.95 -6.85 6.76
N PHE A 257 -4.62 -7.93 6.39
CA PHE A 257 -4.01 -9.25 6.27
C PHE A 257 -2.90 -9.28 5.21
N GLY A 258 -3.19 -8.73 4.02
CA GLY A 258 -2.20 -8.61 2.95
C GLY A 258 -1.07 -7.64 3.30
N GLY A 259 -1.38 -6.55 3.98
CA GLY A 259 -0.42 -5.58 4.47
C GLY A 259 0.60 -6.19 5.44
N LEU A 260 0.15 -7.06 6.36
CA LEU A 260 1.08 -7.76 7.24
C LEU A 260 1.99 -8.74 6.48
N MET A 261 1.44 -9.54 5.56
CA MET A 261 2.28 -10.42 4.76
C MET A 261 3.36 -9.67 3.99
N TRP A 262 2.99 -8.50 3.42
CA TRP A 262 3.96 -7.63 2.76
C TRP A 262 5.07 -7.15 3.70
N LYS A 263 4.72 -6.68 4.90
CA LYS A 263 5.70 -6.22 5.89
C LYS A 263 6.62 -7.35 6.39
N LEU A 264 6.11 -8.57 6.53
CA LEU A 264 6.92 -9.73 6.87
C LEU A 264 7.93 -10.07 5.76
N LEU A 265 7.55 -9.91 4.49
CA LEU A 265 8.45 -10.07 3.35
C LEU A 265 9.49 -8.95 3.27
N CYS A 266 9.16 -7.72 3.64
CA CYS A 266 10.12 -6.62 3.69
C CYS A 266 11.09 -6.72 4.89
N GLY A 267 10.74 -7.46 5.95
CA GLY A 267 11.56 -7.54 7.17
C GLY A 267 11.58 -6.25 7.97
N ASP A 268 10.53 -5.45 7.89
CA ASP A 268 10.44 -4.09 8.41
C ASP A 268 9.80 -4.09 9.80
N ASN A 269 10.51 -3.54 10.80
CA ASN A 269 10.05 -3.41 12.19
C ASN A 269 8.96 -2.34 12.38
N SER A 270 8.63 -1.55 11.35
CA SER A 270 7.49 -0.63 11.38
C SER A 270 6.12 -1.32 11.13
N ALA A 271 6.09 -2.63 10.97
CA ALA A 271 4.88 -3.38 10.63
C ALA A 271 3.71 -3.12 11.60
N ALA A 272 3.97 -3.06 12.92
CA ALA A 272 2.93 -2.78 13.91
C ALA A 272 2.30 -1.39 13.73
N SER A 273 3.12 -0.36 13.49
CA SER A 273 2.63 1.00 13.22
C SER A 273 1.85 1.05 11.91
N TYR A 274 2.32 0.36 10.89
CA TYR A 274 1.64 0.27 9.59
C TYR A 274 0.25 -0.37 9.71
N LEU A 275 0.12 -1.46 10.45
CA LEU A 275 -1.18 -2.07 10.73
C LEU A 275 -2.11 -1.12 11.49
N GLY A 276 -1.58 -0.35 12.44
CA GLY A 276 -2.32 0.69 13.15
C GLY A 276 -2.89 1.73 12.20
N TYR A 277 -2.09 2.27 11.30
CA TYR A 277 -2.53 3.27 10.31
C TYR A 277 -3.60 2.72 9.36
N ILE A 278 -3.46 1.49 8.87
CA ILE A 278 -4.48 0.85 8.04
C ILE A 278 -5.78 0.68 8.84
N ALA A 279 -5.69 0.23 10.10
CA ALA A 279 -6.87 0.03 10.95
C ALA A 279 -7.59 1.35 11.27
N ASP A 280 -6.85 2.44 11.47
CA ASP A 280 -7.42 3.77 11.67
C ASP A 280 -8.10 4.26 10.40
N ALA A 281 -7.43 4.19 9.24
CA ALA A 281 -8.03 4.53 7.95
C ALA A 281 -9.30 3.71 7.66
N ALA A 282 -9.28 2.41 7.93
CA ALA A 282 -10.45 1.55 7.76
C ALA A 282 -11.59 1.93 8.72
N THR A 283 -11.26 2.30 9.96
CA THR A 283 -12.25 2.74 10.95
C THR A 283 -12.94 4.05 10.54
N ASP A 284 -12.18 4.96 9.96
CA ASP A 284 -12.72 6.24 9.47
C ASP A 284 -13.64 6.07 8.25
N LEU A 285 -13.45 5.01 7.49
CA LEU A 285 -14.21 4.73 6.26
C LEU A 285 -15.44 3.86 6.50
N LEU A 286 -15.45 3.05 7.56
CA LEU A 286 -16.56 2.16 7.93
C LEU A 286 -17.60 2.84 8.80
#